data_9b68ceffa61561acd5932910e728ede2
#
_entry.id   9b68ceffa61561acd5932910e728ede2
#
_cell.length_a   1.000
_cell.length_b   1.000
_cell.length_c   1.000
_cell.angle_alpha   90.00
_cell.angle_beta   90.00
_cell.angle_gamma   90.00
#
_symmetry.space_group_name_H-M   'P 1'
#
loop_
_entity.id
_entity.type
_entity.pdbx_description
1 polymer ?
#
loop_
_entity_poly.entity_id
_entity_poly.type
_entity_poly.pdbx_seq_one_letter_code
_entity_poly.pdbx_strand_id
1 'polypeptide(L)'
;MPDIESQRFLHSPIVFIEPTNRCNLRCVMCPSNREMERSRGNVSEEEFRQVIDQIADEKPFLNFWGWGEPLLHPEIFSMIQYAAEKGIKVRVSSNIEPLPDSHIESLLSTGLFMLMIPLDGISKASHEVYRIGSHVEIVKRKIQLLAAKKHELGQELPYLTVLTLATKQAIPEMDEIVKFCQQANVDALMIKFPNLWRTQKSGQQVHDLYDQFISDDTEYSRYQQSTATEEVVACSGSCPFIDKNGVILWNGDVTVCCYDHDGRFSFGNINDPGGYEAVLESQARHEAWEHMGDRSLPICQSCDATGPRSKVIFFNPKIHQADFEFL
;
A
#
# COMPACT_ATOMS: atom_id res chain seq x y z
N MET A 1 20.73 27.70 -12.41
CA MET A 1 19.85 26.54 -12.25
C MET A 1 20.70 25.33 -12.56
N PRO A 2 20.93 24.40 -11.65
CA PRO A 2 21.62 23.17 -12.02
C PRO A 2 20.70 22.34 -12.87
N ASP A 3 21.27 21.76 -13.88
CA ASP A 3 20.70 20.87 -14.88
C ASP A 3 20.03 19.67 -14.19
N ILE A 4 18.73 19.73 -14.01
CA ILE A 4 17.91 18.65 -13.42
C ILE A 4 17.54 17.63 -14.52
N GLU A 5 18.17 17.77 -15.66
CA GLU A 5 17.85 17.03 -16.85
C GLU A 5 18.33 15.57 -16.81
N SER A 6 17.39 14.72 -17.06
CA SER A 6 17.41 13.41 -17.70
C SER A 6 17.91 12.18 -16.96
N GLN A 7 18.66 12.24 -15.87
CA GLN A 7 19.20 11.02 -15.23
C GLN A 7 18.54 10.56 -13.92
N ARG A 8 17.59 11.32 -13.36
CA ARG A 8 16.98 10.99 -12.06
C ARG A 8 15.70 10.16 -12.11
N PHE A 9 15.13 9.90 -13.26
CA PHE A 9 13.73 9.56 -13.35
C PHE A 9 13.43 8.09 -13.67
N LEU A 10 14.36 7.38 -14.26
CA LEU A 10 14.31 5.93 -14.38
C LEU A 10 14.69 5.22 -13.05
N HIS A 11 15.27 5.95 -12.11
CA HIS A 11 15.85 5.39 -10.88
C HIS A 11 14.98 5.56 -9.63
N SER A 12 13.65 5.52 -9.75
CA SER A 12 12.85 5.40 -8.54
C SER A 12 13.12 4.03 -7.90
N PRO A 13 13.55 3.97 -6.62
CA PRO A 13 13.77 2.69 -5.96
C PRO A 13 12.47 1.90 -5.75
N ILE A 14 11.33 2.43 -6.22
CA ILE A 14 10.01 1.83 -6.00
C ILE A 14 9.10 2.04 -7.20
N VAL A 15 8.45 0.96 -7.60
CA VAL A 15 7.37 0.95 -8.59
C VAL A 15 6.10 0.42 -7.92
N PHE A 16 4.95 1.02 -8.23
CA PHE A 16 3.64 0.58 -7.77
C PHE A 16 2.85 0.02 -8.93
N ILE A 17 2.36 -1.20 -8.80
CA ILE A 17 1.42 -1.81 -9.74
C ILE A 17 0.21 -2.32 -8.96
N GLU A 18 -0.99 -1.94 -9.39
CA GLU A 18 -2.24 -2.46 -8.89
C GLU A 18 -2.59 -3.75 -9.64
N PRO A 19 -2.47 -4.94 -9.01
CA PRO A 19 -2.81 -6.20 -9.71
C PRO A 19 -4.29 -6.29 -10.03
N THR A 20 -5.12 -5.80 -9.13
CA THR A 20 -6.59 -5.78 -9.24
C THR A 20 -7.17 -4.69 -8.36
N ASN A 21 -8.33 -4.16 -8.73
CA ASN A 21 -9.13 -3.30 -7.86
C ASN A 21 -10.39 -4.00 -7.31
N ARG A 22 -10.47 -5.33 -7.44
CA ARG A 22 -11.50 -6.16 -6.80
C ARG A 22 -11.08 -6.47 -5.38
N CYS A 23 -12.00 -6.37 -4.42
CA CYS A 23 -11.73 -6.70 -3.02
C CYS A 23 -12.93 -7.42 -2.41
N ASN A 24 -12.67 -8.38 -1.53
CA ASN A 24 -13.69 -9.10 -0.75
C ASN A 24 -14.14 -8.33 0.49
N LEU A 25 -13.42 -7.27 0.91
CA LEU A 25 -13.74 -6.47 2.09
C LEU A 25 -14.31 -5.09 1.73
N ARG A 26 -14.92 -4.42 2.75
CA ARG A 26 -15.51 -3.08 2.64
C ARG A 26 -15.01 -2.18 3.77
N CYS A 27 -13.68 -2.10 3.93
CA CYS A 27 -13.06 -1.31 5.00
C CYS A 27 -13.56 0.14 5.01
N VAL A 28 -13.79 0.69 6.21
CA VAL A 28 -14.53 1.94 6.40
C VAL A 28 -13.91 3.14 5.69
N MET A 29 -12.59 3.29 5.71
CA MET A 29 -11.91 4.43 5.06
C MET A 29 -11.42 4.14 3.65
N CYS A 30 -11.60 2.90 3.14
CA CYS A 30 -11.10 2.52 1.83
C CYS A 30 -12.07 2.95 0.72
N PRO A 31 -11.63 3.72 -0.28
CA PRO A 31 -12.50 4.16 -1.37
C PRO A 31 -12.94 3.02 -2.30
N SER A 32 -12.20 1.91 -2.32
CA SER A 32 -12.42 0.81 -3.27
C SER A 32 -13.89 0.40 -3.43
N ASN A 33 -14.62 0.17 -2.35
CA ASN A 33 -16.00 -0.30 -2.41
C ASN A 33 -17.06 0.77 -2.13
N ARG A 34 -16.65 2.04 -1.99
CA ARG A 34 -17.55 3.14 -1.61
C ARG A 34 -17.57 4.29 -2.62
N GLU A 35 -16.42 4.64 -3.15
CA GLU A 35 -16.23 5.90 -3.88
C GLU A 35 -15.63 5.69 -5.28
N MET A 36 -15.03 4.52 -5.55
CA MET A 36 -14.37 4.25 -6.82
C MET A 36 -15.38 4.10 -7.97
N GLU A 37 -15.23 4.96 -8.97
CA GLU A 37 -16.09 5.01 -10.15
C GLU A 37 -15.55 4.20 -11.33
N ARG A 38 -14.22 4.00 -11.40
CA ARG A 38 -13.61 3.22 -12.49
C ARG A 38 -14.05 1.74 -12.46
N SER A 39 -14.06 1.10 -13.62
CA SER A 39 -14.41 -0.31 -13.78
C SER A 39 -13.55 -1.23 -12.92
N ARG A 40 -14.06 -2.43 -12.65
CA ARG A 40 -13.35 -3.47 -11.89
C ARG A 40 -12.64 -4.42 -12.83
N GLY A 41 -11.36 -4.67 -12.60
CA GLY A 41 -10.56 -5.53 -13.45
C GLY A 41 -9.29 -6.04 -12.79
N ASN A 42 -8.48 -6.68 -13.59
CA ASN A 42 -7.17 -7.21 -13.26
C ASN A 42 -6.19 -6.76 -14.34
N VAL A 43 -4.95 -6.42 -13.97
CA VAL A 43 -3.87 -6.27 -14.95
C VAL A 43 -3.60 -7.64 -15.58
N SER A 44 -3.35 -7.70 -16.87
CA SER A 44 -2.98 -8.96 -17.49
C SER A 44 -1.54 -9.36 -17.14
N GLU A 45 -1.25 -10.67 -17.14
CA GLU A 45 0.11 -11.15 -16.95
C GLU A 45 1.05 -10.64 -18.03
N GLU A 46 0.59 -10.45 -19.26
CA GLU A 46 1.36 -9.92 -20.38
C GLU A 46 1.77 -8.46 -20.13
N GLU A 47 0.81 -7.59 -19.79
CA GLU A 47 1.09 -6.18 -19.43
C GLU A 47 2.04 -6.08 -18.25
N PHE A 48 1.82 -6.89 -17.22
CA PHE A 48 2.70 -6.96 -16.06
C PHE A 48 4.14 -7.32 -16.46
N ARG A 49 4.33 -8.39 -17.26
CA ARG A 49 5.66 -8.84 -17.72
C ARG A 49 6.37 -7.78 -18.54
N GLN A 50 5.65 -7.06 -19.41
CA GLN A 50 6.21 -5.95 -20.19
C GLN A 50 6.78 -4.84 -19.28
N VAL A 51 6.05 -4.44 -18.24
CA VAL A 51 6.55 -3.46 -17.27
C VAL A 51 7.76 -4.00 -16.51
N ILE A 52 7.69 -5.24 -16.02
CA ILE A 52 8.80 -5.86 -15.27
C ILE A 52 10.07 -5.94 -16.12
N ASP A 53 9.97 -6.27 -17.39
CA ASP A 53 11.13 -6.36 -18.29
C ASP A 53 11.78 -4.99 -18.53
N GLN A 54 11.01 -3.90 -18.54
CA GLN A 54 11.53 -2.54 -18.69
C GLN A 54 12.26 -2.02 -17.44
N ILE A 55 11.88 -2.50 -16.23
CA ILE A 55 12.44 -2.02 -14.96
C ILE A 55 13.45 -2.99 -14.32
N ALA A 56 13.66 -4.17 -14.90
CA ALA A 56 14.41 -5.27 -14.26
C ALA A 56 15.88 -4.90 -13.97
N ASP A 57 16.53 -4.14 -14.84
CA ASP A 57 17.94 -3.79 -14.68
C ASP A 57 18.19 -2.91 -13.45
N GLU A 58 17.21 -2.10 -13.07
CA GLU A 58 17.28 -1.19 -11.92
C GLU A 58 16.99 -1.87 -10.58
N LYS A 59 16.36 -3.05 -10.63
CA LYS A 59 15.96 -3.85 -9.46
C LYS A 59 15.23 -3.05 -8.37
N PRO A 60 14.17 -2.30 -8.72
CA PRO A 60 13.42 -1.52 -7.74
C PRO A 60 12.70 -2.44 -6.76
N PHE A 61 12.18 -1.85 -5.67
CA PHE A 61 11.09 -2.50 -4.95
C PHE A 61 9.80 -2.42 -5.79
N LEU A 62 9.11 -3.54 -5.94
CA LEU A 62 7.77 -3.57 -6.50
C LEU A 62 6.75 -3.62 -5.38
N ASN A 63 5.98 -2.54 -5.20
CA ASN A 63 4.79 -2.53 -4.37
C ASN A 63 3.62 -3.04 -5.21
N PHE A 64 3.26 -4.30 -5.01
CA PHE A 64 2.27 -5.02 -5.81
C PHE A 64 0.95 -5.13 -5.06
N TRP A 65 0.29 -4.00 -4.89
CA TRP A 65 -1.06 -3.82 -4.36
C TRP A 65 -1.62 -2.46 -4.80
N GLY A 66 -2.92 -2.27 -4.62
CA GLY A 66 -3.60 -1.02 -4.91
C GLY A 66 -4.90 -0.95 -4.11
N TRP A 67 -5.98 -0.69 -4.79
CA TRP A 67 -7.31 -0.54 -4.22
C TRP A 67 -8.13 -1.84 -4.20
N GLY A 68 -7.49 -2.98 -4.42
CA GLY A 68 -8.07 -4.31 -4.38
C GLY A 68 -7.39 -5.23 -3.37
N GLU A 69 -7.77 -6.50 -3.43
CA GLU A 69 -7.12 -7.59 -2.71
C GLU A 69 -6.27 -8.40 -3.70
N PRO A 70 -4.94 -8.33 -3.62
CA PRO A 70 -4.06 -9.00 -4.58
C PRO A 70 -4.30 -10.49 -4.75
N LEU A 71 -4.62 -11.20 -3.67
CA LEU A 71 -4.87 -12.65 -3.71
C LEU A 71 -6.19 -13.05 -4.40
N LEU A 72 -7.00 -12.09 -4.86
CA LEU A 72 -8.11 -12.34 -5.77
C LEU A 72 -7.67 -12.37 -7.24
N HIS A 73 -6.44 -11.97 -7.55
CA HIS A 73 -5.91 -12.07 -8.91
C HIS A 73 -5.52 -13.51 -9.22
N PRO A 74 -6.04 -14.12 -10.29
CA PRO A 74 -5.84 -15.55 -10.55
C PRO A 74 -4.37 -15.92 -10.79
N GLU A 75 -3.58 -15.02 -11.35
CA GLU A 75 -2.19 -15.24 -11.76
C GLU A 75 -1.17 -14.57 -10.82
N ILE A 76 -1.60 -14.16 -9.60
CA ILE A 76 -0.74 -13.39 -8.69
C ILE A 76 0.57 -14.11 -8.35
N PHE A 77 0.55 -15.44 -8.20
CA PHE A 77 1.74 -16.20 -7.82
C PHE A 77 2.77 -16.26 -8.95
N SER A 78 2.32 -16.49 -10.20
CA SER A 78 3.21 -16.50 -11.38
C SER A 78 3.82 -15.12 -11.63
N MET A 79 3.05 -14.05 -11.41
CA MET A 79 3.52 -12.69 -11.54
C MET A 79 4.57 -12.35 -10.47
N ILE A 80 4.35 -12.70 -9.20
CA ILE A 80 5.32 -12.51 -8.13
C ILE A 80 6.61 -13.28 -8.45
N GLN A 81 6.48 -14.55 -8.83
CA GLN A 81 7.63 -15.39 -9.18
C GLN A 81 8.43 -14.78 -10.33
N TYR A 82 7.76 -14.34 -11.39
CA TYR A 82 8.41 -13.72 -12.54
C TYR A 82 9.25 -12.50 -12.15
N ALA A 83 8.69 -11.60 -11.36
CA ALA A 83 9.42 -10.41 -10.90
C ALA A 83 10.59 -10.78 -9.97
N ALA A 84 10.40 -11.76 -9.08
CA ALA A 84 11.45 -12.24 -8.18
C ALA A 84 12.61 -12.91 -8.95
N GLU A 85 12.33 -13.67 -10.00
CA GLU A 85 13.35 -14.29 -10.89
C GLU A 85 14.17 -13.24 -11.63
N LYS A 86 13.60 -12.05 -11.90
CA LYS A 86 14.33 -10.88 -12.43
C LYS A 86 15.14 -10.13 -11.37
N GLY A 87 15.09 -10.55 -10.11
CA GLY A 87 15.81 -9.95 -9.00
C GLY A 87 15.11 -8.73 -8.38
N ILE A 88 13.83 -8.50 -8.72
CA ILE A 88 13.00 -7.44 -8.15
C ILE A 88 12.46 -7.89 -6.79
N LYS A 89 12.58 -7.02 -5.78
CA LYS A 89 12.03 -7.27 -4.45
C LYS A 89 10.54 -6.95 -4.41
N VAL A 90 9.71 -7.98 -4.55
CA VAL A 90 8.25 -7.83 -4.55
C VAL A 90 7.71 -7.76 -3.12
N ARG A 91 6.91 -6.73 -2.85
CA ARG A 91 6.14 -6.57 -1.61
C ARG A 91 4.65 -6.67 -1.95
N VAL A 92 3.90 -7.43 -1.16
CA VAL A 92 2.44 -7.57 -1.30
C VAL A 92 1.76 -7.20 0.01
N SER A 93 0.68 -6.42 -0.05
CA SER A 93 -0.22 -6.18 1.08
C SER A 93 -1.55 -6.88 0.82
N SER A 94 -1.92 -7.83 1.68
CA SER A 94 -3.12 -8.67 1.52
C SER A 94 -3.85 -8.85 2.84
N ASN A 95 -5.19 -8.82 2.78
CA ASN A 95 -6.01 -9.20 3.94
C ASN A 95 -5.96 -10.69 4.27
N ILE A 96 -5.29 -11.48 3.43
CA ILE A 96 -4.97 -12.89 3.53
C ILE A 96 -6.16 -13.87 3.58
N GLU A 97 -7.37 -13.39 3.78
CA GLU A 97 -8.54 -14.28 3.92
C GLU A 97 -8.86 -15.10 2.65
N PRO A 98 -8.69 -14.58 1.42
CA PRO A 98 -8.92 -15.36 0.21
C PRO A 98 -7.92 -16.51 -0.02
N LEU A 99 -6.75 -16.50 0.63
CA LEU A 99 -5.74 -17.54 0.46
C LEU A 99 -6.22 -18.88 1.02
N PRO A 100 -6.40 -19.95 0.25
CA PRO A 100 -6.63 -21.27 0.79
C PRO A 100 -5.41 -21.77 1.57
N ASP A 101 -5.63 -22.52 2.66
CA ASP A 101 -4.53 -23.07 3.48
C ASP A 101 -3.59 -23.95 2.63
N SER A 102 -4.13 -24.68 1.65
CA SER A 102 -3.37 -25.50 0.69
C SER A 102 -2.43 -24.69 -0.21
N HIS A 103 -2.62 -23.38 -0.36
CA HIS A 103 -1.79 -22.52 -1.20
C HIS A 103 -0.74 -21.72 -0.41
N ILE A 104 -0.66 -21.89 0.91
CA ILE A 104 0.33 -21.20 1.75
C ILE A 104 1.76 -21.51 1.29
N GLU A 105 2.07 -22.79 1.08
CA GLU A 105 3.40 -23.20 0.62
C GLU A 105 3.73 -22.65 -0.77
N SER A 106 2.75 -22.64 -1.68
CA SER A 106 2.92 -22.06 -3.02
C SER A 106 3.22 -20.56 -2.94
N LEU A 107 2.52 -19.81 -2.09
CA LEU A 107 2.80 -18.38 -1.87
C LEU A 107 4.22 -18.17 -1.31
N LEU A 108 4.62 -18.95 -0.31
CA LEU A 108 5.94 -18.85 0.30
C LEU A 108 7.07 -19.19 -0.70
N SER A 109 6.78 -20.02 -1.71
CA SER A 109 7.75 -20.44 -2.72
C SER A 109 7.88 -19.52 -3.93
N THR A 110 7.11 -18.42 -3.99
CA THR A 110 7.14 -17.48 -5.14
C THR A 110 8.38 -16.60 -5.20
N GLY A 111 9.21 -16.56 -4.17
CA GLY A 111 10.30 -15.58 -4.06
C GLY A 111 9.83 -14.19 -3.58
N LEU A 112 8.59 -14.10 -3.07
CA LEU A 112 8.07 -12.88 -2.46
C LEU A 112 9.04 -12.34 -1.41
N PHE A 113 9.35 -11.03 -1.47
CA PHE A 113 10.27 -10.40 -0.51
C PHE A 113 9.57 -10.07 0.81
N MET A 114 8.36 -9.51 0.77
CA MET A 114 7.62 -9.12 1.96
C MET A 114 6.12 -9.34 1.77
N LEU A 115 5.48 -9.95 2.76
CA LEU A 115 4.03 -10.07 2.87
C LEU A 115 3.55 -9.23 4.05
N MET A 116 2.76 -8.21 3.76
CA MET A 116 2.16 -7.34 4.76
C MET A 116 0.72 -7.78 4.99
N ILE A 117 0.38 -8.10 6.24
CA ILE A 117 -0.94 -8.63 6.62
C ILE A 117 -1.60 -7.66 7.59
N PRO A 118 -2.68 -6.98 7.17
CA PRO A 118 -3.41 -6.08 8.04
C PRO A 118 -4.15 -6.81 9.17
N LEU A 119 -3.87 -6.38 10.42
CA LEU A 119 -4.55 -6.81 11.64
C LEU A 119 -4.82 -5.57 12.51
N ASP A 120 -5.97 -4.92 12.30
CA ASP A 120 -6.30 -3.63 12.92
C ASP A 120 -7.00 -3.80 14.28
N GLY A 121 -6.41 -4.63 15.12
CA GLY A 121 -6.89 -5.02 16.43
C GLY A 121 -6.87 -6.52 16.63
N ILE A 122 -6.93 -6.97 17.88
CA ILE A 122 -6.85 -8.38 18.24
C ILE A 122 -8.24 -9.01 18.51
N SER A 123 -9.26 -8.15 18.61
CA SER A 123 -10.65 -8.52 18.86
C SER A 123 -11.57 -8.15 17.68
N LYS A 124 -12.80 -8.69 17.71
CA LYS A 124 -13.84 -8.28 16.75
C LYS A 124 -14.18 -6.79 16.87
N ALA A 125 -14.18 -6.28 18.11
CA ALA A 125 -14.58 -4.92 18.42
C ALA A 125 -13.60 -3.87 17.86
N SER A 126 -12.35 -4.25 17.61
CA SER A 126 -11.34 -3.38 17.01
C SER A 126 -11.17 -3.65 15.52
N HIS A 127 -10.95 -4.90 15.12
CA HIS A 127 -10.63 -5.28 13.74
C HIS A 127 -11.84 -5.22 12.80
N GLU A 128 -12.93 -5.91 13.16
CA GLU A 128 -14.08 -6.11 12.26
C GLU A 128 -14.95 -4.85 12.12
N VAL A 129 -14.90 -3.94 13.09
CA VAL A 129 -15.60 -2.65 13.01
C VAL A 129 -15.00 -1.72 11.94
N TYR A 130 -13.71 -1.83 11.69
CA TYR A 130 -13.01 -1.10 10.63
C TYR A 130 -12.97 -1.90 9.32
N ARG A 131 -12.62 -3.21 9.37
CA ARG A 131 -12.52 -4.11 8.22
C ARG A 131 -13.82 -4.88 8.01
N ILE A 132 -14.84 -4.17 7.55
CA ILE A 132 -16.17 -4.78 7.33
C ILE A 132 -16.07 -5.94 6.34
N GLY A 133 -16.51 -7.11 6.81
CA GLY A 133 -16.45 -8.38 6.06
C GLY A 133 -15.25 -9.25 6.39
N SER A 134 -14.31 -8.76 7.19
CA SER A 134 -13.17 -9.54 7.69
C SER A 134 -13.54 -10.32 8.97
N HIS A 135 -12.76 -11.37 9.26
CA HIS A 135 -12.88 -12.21 10.46
C HIS A 135 -11.54 -12.28 11.18
N VAL A 136 -11.40 -11.57 12.29
CA VAL A 136 -10.12 -11.44 13.01
C VAL A 136 -9.49 -12.80 13.37
N GLU A 137 -10.28 -13.79 13.77
CA GLU A 137 -9.77 -15.13 14.12
C GLU A 137 -9.22 -15.88 12.90
N ILE A 138 -9.80 -15.67 11.71
CA ILE A 138 -9.26 -16.23 10.47
C ILE A 138 -7.92 -15.59 10.14
N VAL A 139 -7.83 -14.26 10.22
CA VAL A 139 -6.58 -13.52 9.96
C VAL A 139 -5.47 -13.97 10.91
N LYS A 140 -5.74 -14.01 12.23
CA LYS A 140 -4.79 -14.47 13.25
C LYS A 140 -4.30 -15.89 12.97
N ARG A 141 -5.22 -16.82 12.71
CA ARG A 141 -4.88 -18.20 12.36
C ARG A 141 -4.00 -18.29 11.12
N LYS A 142 -4.30 -17.53 10.07
CA LYS A 142 -3.51 -17.51 8.84
C LYS A 142 -2.12 -16.93 9.04
N ILE A 143 -1.96 -15.87 9.83
CA ILE A 143 -0.64 -15.36 10.23
C ILE A 143 0.20 -16.46 10.89
N GLN A 144 -0.39 -17.17 11.87
CA GLN A 144 0.30 -18.25 12.56
C GLN A 144 0.66 -19.43 11.62
N LEU A 145 -0.24 -19.79 10.70
CA LEU A 145 0.02 -20.85 9.72
C LEU A 145 1.15 -20.48 8.75
N LEU A 146 1.15 -19.23 8.25
CA LEU A 146 2.21 -18.74 7.38
C LEU A 146 3.57 -18.75 8.07
N ALA A 147 3.64 -18.24 9.30
CA ALA A 147 4.88 -18.23 10.07
C ALA A 147 5.39 -19.63 10.41
N ALA A 148 4.48 -20.53 10.82
CA ALA A 148 4.82 -21.92 11.10
C ALA A 148 5.33 -22.65 9.85
N LYS A 149 4.66 -22.49 8.70
CA LYS A 149 5.07 -23.12 7.44
C LYS A 149 6.39 -22.54 6.93
N LYS A 150 6.60 -21.22 7.01
CA LYS A 150 7.87 -20.56 6.68
C LYS A 150 9.02 -21.16 7.51
N HIS A 151 8.81 -21.33 8.82
CA HIS A 151 9.79 -21.94 9.71
C HIS A 151 10.05 -23.42 9.37
N GLU A 152 8.99 -24.21 9.13
CA GLU A 152 9.08 -25.62 8.72
C GLU A 152 9.94 -25.79 7.45
N LEU A 153 9.76 -24.88 6.46
CA LEU A 153 10.51 -24.88 5.21
C LEU A 153 11.93 -24.30 5.34
N GLY A 154 12.32 -23.79 6.51
CA GLY A 154 13.62 -23.16 6.71
C GLY A 154 13.83 -21.89 5.87
N GLN A 155 12.77 -21.21 5.46
CA GLN A 155 12.83 -20.04 4.59
C GLN A 155 13.02 -18.75 5.40
N GLU A 156 13.88 -17.86 4.89
CA GLU A 156 14.01 -16.50 5.43
C GLU A 156 12.94 -15.55 4.87
N LEU A 157 12.60 -15.70 3.63
CA LEU A 157 11.58 -14.91 2.92
C LEU A 157 10.29 -15.71 2.72
N PRO A 158 9.16 -15.00 2.52
CA PRO A 158 8.98 -13.55 2.65
C PRO A 158 9.12 -13.07 4.09
N TYR A 159 9.52 -11.81 4.28
CA TYR A 159 9.35 -11.18 5.59
C TYR A 159 7.86 -11.00 5.87
N LEU A 160 7.38 -11.61 6.96
CA LEU A 160 5.99 -11.50 7.41
C LEU A 160 5.84 -10.26 8.28
N THR A 161 5.13 -9.27 7.79
CA THR A 161 4.90 -8.01 8.50
C THR A 161 3.41 -7.86 8.81
N VAL A 162 3.07 -7.75 10.09
CA VAL A 162 1.72 -7.35 10.48
C VAL A 162 1.59 -5.83 10.32
N LEU A 163 0.49 -5.37 9.70
CA LEU A 163 0.11 -3.96 9.64
C LEU A 163 -1.03 -3.71 10.61
N THR A 164 -0.92 -2.68 11.43
CA THR A 164 -2.01 -2.25 12.31
C THR A 164 -2.29 -0.77 12.10
N LEU A 165 -3.54 -0.41 11.85
CA LEU A 165 -3.98 0.97 11.92
C LEU A 165 -4.21 1.36 13.38
N ALA A 166 -3.56 2.44 13.82
CA ALA A 166 -3.74 3.00 15.16
C ALA A 166 -5.07 3.74 15.27
N THR A 167 -6.17 3.00 15.17
CA THR A 167 -7.53 3.51 15.39
C THR A 167 -7.82 3.64 16.89
N LYS A 168 -8.84 4.45 17.27
CA LYS A 168 -9.33 4.53 18.67
C LYS A 168 -9.60 3.15 19.27
N GLN A 169 -10.04 2.19 18.44
CA GLN A 169 -10.35 0.82 18.86
C GLN A 169 -9.11 -0.07 19.00
N ALA A 170 -8.10 0.13 18.14
CA ALA A 170 -6.89 -0.70 18.14
C ALA A 170 -5.83 -0.27 19.17
N ILE A 171 -5.75 1.03 19.48
CA ILE A 171 -4.76 1.57 20.41
C ILE A 171 -4.80 0.90 21.78
N PRO A 172 -5.97 0.70 22.42
CA PRO A 172 -6.03 0.01 23.72
C PRO A 172 -5.55 -1.44 23.70
N GLU A 173 -5.53 -2.08 22.52
CA GLU A 173 -5.10 -3.47 22.32
C GLU A 173 -3.65 -3.57 21.82
N MET A 174 -2.89 -2.47 21.75
CA MET A 174 -1.56 -2.44 21.11
C MET A 174 -0.57 -3.42 21.73
N ASP A 175 -0.53 -3.50 23.05
CA ASP A 175 0.36 -4.44 23.77
C ASP A 175 0.01 -5.90 23.45
N GLU A 176 -1.27 -6.20 23.29
CA GLU A 176 -1.73 -7.54 22.92
C GLU A 176 -1.40 -7.87 21.47
N ILE A 177 -1.47 -6.89 20.57
CA ILE A 177 -1.05 -7.01 19.18
C ILE A 177 0.44 -7.31 19.11
N VAL A 178 1.28 -6.55 19.83
CA VAL A 178 2.74 -6.78 19.92
C VAL A 178 3.03 -8.19 20.43
N LYS A 179 2.37 -8.59 21.52
CA LYS A 179 2.52 -9.92 22.10
C LYS A 179 2.11 -11.03 21.13
N PHE A 180 1.00 -10.85 20.42
CA PHE A 180 0.55 -11.78 19.38
C PHE A 180 1.60 -11.92 18.27
N CYS A 181 2.14 -10.82 17.75
CA CYS A 181 3.17 -10.80 16.72
C CYS A 181 4.44 -11.57 17.16
N GLN A 182 4.88 -11.36 18.40
CA GLN A 182 6.02 -12.08 18.99
C GLN A 182 5.76 -13.58 19.09
N GLN A 183 4.58 -13.96 19.59
CA GLN A 183 4.18 -15.40 19.74
C GLN A 183 3.98 -16.10 18.40
N ALA A 184 3.51 -15.37 17.39
CA ALA A 184 3.35 -15.89 16.04
C ALA A 184 4.68 -15.94 15.25
N ASN A 185 5.78 -15.42 15.79
CA ASN A 185 7.08 -15.31 15.12
C ASN A 185 7.01 -14.58 13.77
N VAL A 186 6.26 -13.48 13.70
CA VAL A 186 6.33 -12.59 12.54
C VAL A 186 7.60 -11.75 12.60
N ASP A 187 8.05 -11.24 11.45
CA ASP A 187 9.33 -10.55 11.35
C ASP A 187 9.24 -9.09 11.79
N ALA A 188 8.08 -8.42 11.60
CA ALA A 188 7.88 -7.04 12.01
C ALA A 188 6.40 -6.71 12.28
N LEU A 189 6.17 -5.66 13.06
CA LEU A 189 4.89 -4.98 13.21
C LEU A 189 5.04 -3.53 12.74
N MET A 190 4.25 -3.13 11.74
CA MET A 190 4.13 -1.75 11.31
C MET A 190 2.82 -1.16 11.82
N ILE A 191 2.92 -0.13 12.64
CA ILE A 191 1.78 0.63 13.16
C ILE A 191 1.59 1.84 12.25
N LYS A 192 0.52 1.85 11.46
CA LYS A 192 0.18 2.95 10.55
C LYS A 192 -0.81 3.91 11.21
N PHE A 193 -0.61 5.19 10.94
CA PHE A 193 -1.55 6.21 11.40
C PHE A 193 -2.67 6.36 10.37
N PRO A 194 -3.95 6.29 10.81
CA PRO A 194 -5.08 6.34 9.91
C PRO A 194 -5.08 7.60 9.04
N ASN A 195 -5.53 7.44 7.80
CA ASN A 195 -5.70 8.52 6.83
C ASN A 195 -7.18 8.62 6.44
N LEU A 196 -7.72 9.84 6.46
CA LEU A 196 -9.14 10.08 6.22
C LEU A 196 -9.50 10.19 4.73
N TRP A 197 -8.49 10.19 3.83
CA TRP A 197 -8.72 10.38 2.38
C TRP A 197 -9.62 11.58 2.09
N ARG A 198 -9.29 12.74 2.67
CA ARG A 198 -10.13 13.94 2.72
C ARG A 198 -10.50 14.49 1.35
N THR A 199 -9.69 14.21 0.34
CA THR A 199 -9.86 14.76 -1.01
C THR A 199 -11.20 14.46 -1.67
N GLN A 200 -11.94 13.47 -1.18
CA GLN A 200 -13.17 12.97 -1.80
C GLN A 200 -14.37 12.91 -0.85
N LYS A 201 -14.22 13.37 0.40
CA LYS A 201 -15.29 13.34 1.39
C LYS A 201 -15.83 14.73 1.69
N SER A 202 -17.13 14.80 1.98
CA SER A 202 -17.73 16.03 2.51
C SER A 202 -17.22 16.32 3.94
N GLY A 203 -17.31 17.57 4.38
CA GLY A 203 -16.91 17.97 5.73
C GLY A 203 -17.51 17.09 6.82
N GLN A 204 -18.82 16.82 6.77
CA GLN A 204 -19.50 15.97 7.75
C GLN A 204 -18.96 14.52 7.76
N GLN A 205 -18.75 13.91 6.61
CA GLN A 205 -18.19 12.55 6.55
C GLN A 205 -16.78 12.46 7.12
N VAL A 206 -15.97 13.51 6.96
CA VAL A 206 -14.63 13.59 7.54
C VAL A 206 -14.72 13.65 9.06
N HIS A 207 -15.63 14.47 9.61
CA HIS A 207 -15.86 14.58 11.05
C HIS A 207 -16.33 13.26 11.65
N ASP A 208 -17.31 12.59 11.05
CA ASP A 208 -17.85 11.32 11.53
C ASP A 208 -16.74 10.25 11.61
N LEU A 209 -15.86 10.18 10.57
CA LEU A 209 -14.74 9.25 10.56
C LEU A 209 -13.65 9.63 11.57
N TYR A 210 -13.39 10.92 11.75
CA TYR A 210 -12.47 11.41 12.76
C TYR A 210 -12.93 10.99 14.15
N ASP A 211 -14.16 11.33 14.51
CA ASP A 211 -14.74 11.03 15.82
C ASP A 211 -14.76 9.52 16.11
N GLN A 212 -15.01 8.72 15.09
CA GLN A 212 -15.12 7.28 15.25
C GLN A 212 -13.76 6.58 15.34
N PHE A 213 -12.76 6.99 14.56
CA PHE A 213 -11.55 6.19 14.37
C PHE A 213 -10.24 6.90 14.72
N ILE A 214 -10.17 8.23 14.68
CA ILE A 214 -8.90 8.93 14.88
C ILE A 214 -8.70 9.22 16.37
N SER A 215 -7.55 8.81 16.89
CA SER A 215 -7.17 9.09 18.27
C SER A 215 -6.75 10.55 18.45
N ASP A 216 -7.06 11.12 19.61
CA ASP A 216 -6.52 12.39 20.06
C ASP A 216 -5.10 12.26 20.63
N ASP A 217 -4.62 11.03 20.80
CA ASP A 217 -3.24 10.76 21.20
C ASP A 217 -2.29 11.11 20.05
N THR A 218 -1.48 12.14 20.26
CA THR A 218 -0.52 12.62 19.26
C THR A 218 0.59 11.61 18.94
N GLU A 219 0.75 10.58 19.76
CA GLU A 219 1.68 9.50 19.49
C GLU A 219 1.24 8.62 18.30
N TYR A 220 -0.09 8.52 18.06
CA TYR A 220 -0.70 7.65 17.07
C TYR A 220 -1.54 8.40 16.03
N SER A 221 -1.55 9.73 16.05
CA SER A 221 -2.32 10.54 15.14
C SER A 221 -1.43 11.41 14.25
N ARG A 222 -1.81 11.54 12.99
CA ARG A 222 -1.26 12.55 12.08
C ARG A 222 -2.02 13.88 12.14
N TYR A 223 -3.13 13.91 12.86
CA TYR A 223 -4.00 15.07 12.98
C TYR A 223 -3.82 15.73 14.35
N GLN A 224 -3.91 17.06 14.39
CA GLN A 224 -4.00 17.82 15.63
C GLN A 224 -5.47 18.22 15.86
N GLN A 225 -5.92 18.28 17.11
CA GLN A 225 -7.31 18.58 17.48
C GLN A 225 -7.86 19.87 16.85
N SER A 226 -7.03 20.89 16.69
CA SER A 226 -7.40 22.16 16.07
C SER A 226 -7.67 22.10 14.58
N THR A 227 -7.36 20.96 13.94
CA THR A 227 -7.40 20.79 12.48
C THR A 227 -8.56 19.92 12.01
N ALA A 228 -9.29 19.30 12.94
CA ALA A 228 -10.47 18.52 12.62
C ALA A 228 -11.65 19.40 12.17
N THR A 229 -11.62 20.69 12.48
CA THR A 229 -12.81 21.53 12.45
C THR A 229 -12.96 22.43 11.25
N GLU A 230 -12.15 22.48 10.26
CA GLU A 230 -12.44 23.25 9.02
C GLU A 230 -11.20 23.62 8.19
N GLU A 231 -10.04 23.76 8.80
CA GLU A 231 -8.85 24.09 8.01
C GLU A 231 -8.01 22.85 7.76
N VAL A 232 -7.88 22.55 6.50
CA VAL A 232 -6.92 21.58 5.99
C VAL A 232 -5.55 21.99 6.52
N VAL A 233 -4.92 21.11 7.31
CA VAL A 233 -3.49 21.28 7.56
C VAL A 233 -2.83 21.23 6.20
N ALA A 234 -2.38 22.38 5.74
CA ALA A 234 -1.49 22.43 4.61
C ALA A 234 -0.30 21.53 4.98
N CYS A 235 -0.10 20.48 4.20
CA CYS A 235 1.05 19.63 4.38
C CYS A 235 2.30 20.52 4.37
N SER A 236 2.96 20.64 5.52
CA SER A 236 4.26 21.30 5.59
C SER A 236 5.31 20.29 5.17
N GLY A 237 5.74 20.32 3.93
CA GLY A 237 6.76 19.41 3.42
C GLY A 237 6.60 19.05 1.95
N SER A 238 7.61 18.43 1.36
CA SER A 238 7.57 17.93 -0.01
C SER A 238 6.62 16.73 -0.12
N CYS A 239 5.97 16.61 -1.27
CA CYS A 239 5.13 15.46 -1.58
C CYS A 239 6.02 14.19 -1.61
N PRO A 240 5.67 13.13 -0.87
CA PRO A 240 6.48 11.90 -0.85
C PRO A 240 6.40 11.10 -2.16
N PHE A 241 5.49 11.48 -3.06
CA PHE A 241 5.29 10.83 -4.35
C PHE A 241 5.90 11.62 -5.52
N ILE A 242 6.41 12.83 -5.29
CA ILE A 242 6.93 13.68 -6.38
C ILE A 242 8.13 13.07 -7.10
N ASP A 243 8.95 12.27 -6.37
CA ASP A 243 10.10 11.58 -6.93
C ASP A 243 9.78 10.09 -7.26
N LYS A 244 8.49 9.73 -7.30
CA LYS A 244 8.05 8.36 -7.64
C LYS A 244 7.56 8.31 -9.08
N ASN A 245 7.61 7.12 -9.63
CA ASN A 245 7.21 6.88 -11.02
C ASN A 245 5.70 6.73 -11.21
N GLY A 246 4.89 7.30 -10.32
CA GLY A 246 3.45 7.16 -10.33
C GLY A 246 2.97 5.79 -9.84
N VAL A 247 1.71 5.51 -10.09
CA VAL A 247 1.05 4.22 -9.79
C VAL A 247 0.44 3.67 -11.06
N ILE A 248 0.81 2.48 -11.46
CA ILE A 248 0.22 1.76 -12.59
C ILE A 248 -1.06 1.10 -12.08
N LEU A 249 -2.19 1.50 -12.63
CA LEU A 249 -3.49 0.93 -12.35
C LEU A 249 -3.72 -0.34 -13.18
N TRP A 250 -4.68 -1.18 -12.78
CA TRP A 250 -4.96 -2.47 -13.43
C TRP A 250 -5.27 -2.38 -14.94
N ASN A 251 -5.72 -1.23 -15.42
CA ASN A 251 -6.04 -0.98 -16.84
C ASN A 251 -4.89 -0.35 -17.61
N GLY A 252 -3.71 -0.32 -17.03
CA GLY A 252 -2.50 0.23 -17.62
C GLY A 252 -2.30 1.73 -17.46
N ASP A 253 -3.28 2.48 -16.96
CA ASP A 253 -3.12 3.91 -16.72
C ASP A 253 -2.05 4.17 -15.64
N VAL A 254 -1.20 5.15 -15.89
CA VAL A 254 -0.18 5.60 -14.94
C VAL A 254 -0.63 6.92 -14.33
N THR A 255 -0.93 6.91 -13.03
CA THR A 255 -1.42 8.09 -12.32
C THR A 255 -0.41 8.65 -11.33
N VAL A 256 -0.65 9.89 -10.89
CA VAL A 256 0.30 10.68 -10.09
C VAL A 256 0.66 10.07 -8.73
N CYS A 257 -0.29 9.43 -8.03
CA CYS A 257 -0.05 8.82 -6.72
C CYS A 257 -1.19 7.88 -6.31
N CYS A 258 -0.99 7.15 -5.20
CA CYS A 258 -2.01 6.23 -4.67
C CYS A 258 -3.28 6.91 -4.14
N TYR A 259 -3.34 8.23 -3.99
CA TYR A 259 -4.58 8.94 -3.63
C TYR A 259 -5.54 9.09 -4.82
N ASP A 260 -5.03 9.02 -6.04
CA ASP A 260 -5.85 9.05 -7.26
C ASP A 260 -6.39 7.65 -7.60
N HIS A 261 -7.31 7.18 -6.77
CA HIS A 261 -7.87 5.83 -6.91
C HIS A 261 -8.76 5.65 -8.15
N ASP A 262 -9.22 6.73 -8.77
CA ASP A 262 -10.00 6.68 -10.01
C ASP A 262 -9.16 6.92 -11.28
N GLY A 263 -7.87 7.24 -11.15
CA GLY A 263 -7.00 7.53 -12.28
C GLY A 263 -7.37 8.82 -13.03
N ARG A 264 -7.97 9.80 -12.32
CA ARG A 264 -8.41 11.08 -12.92
C ARG A 264 -7.24 11.97 -13.32
N PHE A 265 -6.07 11.74 -12.77
CA PHE A 265 -4.83 12.47 -13.02
C PHE A 265 -3.77 11.57 -13.66
N SER A 266 -4.21 10.64 -14.52
CA SER A 266 -3.31 9.81 -15.32
C SER A 266 -2.57 10.66 -16.34
N PHE A 267 -1.29 10.36 -16.52
CA PHE A 267 -0.41 11.06 -17.46
C PHE A 267 0.10 10.16 -18.61
N GLY A 268 -0.38 8.92 -18.72
CA GLY A 268 -0.11 7.98 -19.79
C GLY A 268 -0.66 6.59 -19.51
N ASN A 269 -0.48 5.68 -20.46
CA ASN A 269 -0.89 4.27 -20.32
C ASN A 269 0.24 3.36 -20.77
N ILE A 270 0.52 2.28 -20.04
CA ILE A 270 1.59 1.33 -20.36
C ILE A 270 1.39 0.59 -21.70
N ASN A 271 0.17 0.63 -22.24
CA ASN A 271 -0.17 0.04 -23.55
C ASN A 271 0.09 1.01 -24.72
N ASP A 272 0.47 2.25 -24.45
CA ASP A 272 0.88 3.20 -25.47
C ASP A 272 2.24 2.79 -26.09
N PRO A 273 2.56 3.23 -27.33
CA PRO A 273 3.84 2.90 -27.97
C PRO A 273 5.04 3.30 -27.09
N GLY A 274 5.94 2.33 -26.85
CA GLY A 274 7.09 2.50 -25.96
C GLY A 274 6.86 2.07 -24.52
N GLY A 275 5.61 1.75 -24.14
CA GLY A 275 5.28 1.18 -22.84
C GLY A 275 5.51 2.12 -21.66
N TYR A 276 5.81 1.53 -20.51
CA TYR A 276 5.98 2.29 -19.25
C TYR A 276 7.16 3.26 -19.32
N GLU A 277 8.27 2.89 -19.97
CA GLU A 277 9.43 3.76 -20.12
C GLU A 277 9.07 5.04 -20.88
N ALA A 278 8.35 4.93 -22.00
CA ALA A 278 7.90 6.10 -22.75
C ALA A 278 6.93 7.01 -21.95
N VAL A 279 6.08 6.40 -21.10
CA VAL A 279 5.22 7.17 -20.19
C VAL A 279 6.07 7.98 -19.22
N LEU A 280 7.14 7.38 -18.67
CA LEU A 280 8.04 8.06 -17.73
C LEU A 280 8.85 9.20 -18.38
N GLU A 281 9.11 9.13 -19.67
CA GLU A 281 9.82 10.18 -20.42
C GLU A 281 8.88 11.24 -21.03
N SER A 282 7.58 11.07 -20.86
CA SER A 282 6.57 11.92 -21.51
C SER A 282 6.53 13.35 -20.93
N GLN A 283 6.17 14.31 -21.80
CA GLN A 283 5.88 15.68 -21.40
C GLN A 283 4.73 15.73 -20.39
N ALA A 284 3.70 14.89 -20.55
CA ALA A 284 2.55 14.80 -19.65
C ALA A 284 2.97 14.46 -18.21
N ARG A 285 3.97 13.60 -18.03
CA ARG A 285 4.53 13.32 -16.71
C ARG A 285 5.22 14.55 -16.11
N HIS A 286 6.01 15.29 -16.87
CA HIS A 286 6.68 16.49 -16.38
C HIS A 286 5.66 17.53 -15.90
N GLU A 287 4.62 17.76 -16.68
CA GLU A 287 3.51 18.64 -16.32
C GLU A 287 2.77 18.17 -15.06
N ALA A 288 2.49 16.87 -14.96
CA ALA A 288 1.86 16.31 -13.77
C ALA A 288 2.72 16.56 -12.51
N TRP A 289 4.03 16.46 -12.61
CA TRP A 289 4.94 16.71 -11.51
C TRP A 289 5.05 18.18 -11.10
N GLU A 290 5.08 19.08 -12.05
CA GLU A 290 4.99 20.51 -11.76
C GLU A 290 3.73 20.80 -10.96
N HIS A 291 2.59 20.27 -11.40
CA HIS A 291 1.30 20.41 -10.72
C HIS A 291 1.23 19.71 -9.34
N MET A 292 1.97 18.63 -9.13
CA MET A 292 2.13 18.03 -7.80
C MET A 292 3.04 18.89 -6.91
N GLY A 293 4.07 19.48 -7.47
CA GLY A 293 5.05 20.32 -6.77
C GLY A 293 4.45 21.61 -6.24
N ASP A 294 3.69 22.31 -7.08
CA ASP A 294 2.97 23.53 -6.74
C ASP A 294 1.60 23.31 -6.10
N ARG A 295 1.16 22.03 -6.00
CA ARG A 295 -0.13 21.59 -5.45
C ARG A 295 -1.35 22.13 -6.18
N SER A 296 -1.23 22.44 -7.46
CA SER A 296 -2.36 22.93 -8.27
C SER A 296 -3.37 21.83 -8.61
N LEU A 297 -2.98 20.55 -8.55
CA LEU A 297 -3.94 19.46 -8.70
C LEU A 297 -4.98 19.47 -7.57
N PRO A 298 -6.28 19.32 -7.87
CA PRO A 298 -7.34 19.27 -6.86
C PRO A 298 -7.07 18.26 -5.75
N ILE A 299 -6.52 17.08 -6.10
CA ILE A 299 -6.16 16.03 -5.16
C ILE A 299 -5.01 16.43 -4.20
N CYS A 300 -4.16 17.37 -4.60
CA CYS A 300 -3.04 17.84 -3.80
C CYS A 300 -3.42 18.97 -2.82
N GLN A 301 -4.49 19.72 -3.09
CA GLN A 301 -4.89 20.89 -2.30
C GLN A 301 -5.26 20.53 -0.87
N SER A 302 -5.89 19.38 -0.65
CA SER A 302 -6.29 18.90 0.68
C SER A 302 -5.55 17.63 1.13
N CYS A 303 -4.41 17.32 0.50
CA CYS A 303 -3.64 16.11 0.77
C CYS A 303 -2.97 16.16 2.15
N ASP A 304 -3.13 15.10 2.93
CA ASP A 304 -2.54 14.91 4.26
C ASP A 304 -1.38 13.88 4.29
N ALA A 305 -0.82 13.57 3.11
CA ALA A 305 0.21 12.53 2.97
C ALA A 305 1.57 12.87 3.62
N THR A 306 1.82 14.11 4.01
CA THR A 306 3.15 14.57 4.49
C THR A 306 3.34 14.47 6.00
N GLY A 307 2.30 14.15 6.77
CA GLY A 307 2.40 13.96 8.23
C GLY A 307 3.10 12.65 8.63
N PRO A 308 3.33 12.42 9.93
CA PRO A 308 3.79 11.13 10.44
C PRO A 308 2.89 9.99 9.93
N ARG A 309 3.48 8.88 9.50
CA ARG A 309 2.72 7.83 8.81
C ARG A 309 2.69 6.51 9.52
N SER A 310 3.81 6.13 10.14
CA SER A 310 3.97 4.81 10.74
C SER A 310 5.12 4.76 11.73
N LYS A 311 5.06 3.74 12.60
CA LYS A 311 6.17 3.26 13.42
C LYS A 311 6.39 1.80 13.08
N VAL A 312 7.62 1.29 13.17
CA VAL A 312 7.93 -0.12 12.92
C VAL A 312 8.65 -0.71 14.11
N ILE A 313 8.18 -1.88 14.55
CA ILE A 313 8.81 -2.71 15.57
C ILE A 313 9.38 -3.93 14.85
N PHE A 314 10.70 -4.11 14.91
CA PHE A 314 11.38 -5.25 14.30
C PHE A 314 11.56 -6.37 15.33
N PHE A 315 11.13 -7.57 14.98
CA PHE A 315 11.35 -8.78 15.75
C PHE A 315 12.48 -9.62 15.15
N ASN A 316 12.70 -9.51 13.85
CA ASN A 316 13.77 -10.18 13.11
C ASN A 316 14.94 -9.20 12.87
N PRO A 317 16.16 -9.45 13.42
CA PRO A 317 17.28 -8.54 13.28
C PRO A 317 17.88 -8.44 11.86
N LYS A 318 17.44 -9.31 10.93
CA LYS A 318 17.87 -9.28 9.53
C LYS A 318 17.11 -8.26 8.68
N ILE A 319 16.02 -7.70 9.20
CA ILE A 319 15.25 -6.67 8.53
C ILE A 319 15.79 -5.30 8.92
N HIS A 320 15.90 -4.42 7.93
CA HIS A 320 16.39 -3.06 8.13
C HIS A 320 15.31 -2.02 7.83
N GLN A 321 15.46 -0.81 8.38
CA GLN A 321 14.55 0.31 8.14
C GLN A 321 14.38 0.58 6.64
N ALA A 322 15.44 0.44 5.83
CA ALA A 322 15.41 0.62 4.38
C ALA A 322 14.43 -0.35 3.67
N ASP A 323 14.16 -1.54 4.23
CA ASP A 323 13.19 -2.48 3.67
C ASP A 323 11.75 -1.99 3.83
N PHE A 324 11.52 -0.95 4.63
CA PHE A 324 10.23 -0.32 4.90
C PHE A 324 10.09 1.09 4.32
N GLU A 325 11.11 1.57 3.63
CA GLU A 325 11.02 2.87 2.97
C GLU A 325 9.81 2.91 2.04
N PHE A 326 9.04 3.98 2.16
CA PHE A 326 7.85 4.26 1.32
C PHE A 326 6.67 3.27 1.48
N LEU A 327 6.52 2.61 2.62
CA LEU A 327 5.34 1.80 2.97
C LEU A 327 4.27 2.59 3.72
#